data_44065bcf682e3c1258fbe5f15d34afe0
#
_entry.id   44065bcf682e3c1258fbe5f15d34afe0
#
_cell.length_a   1.000
_cell.length_b   1.000
_cell.length_c   1.000
_cell.angle_alpha   90.00
_cell.angle_beta   90.00
_cell.angle_gamma   90.00
#
_symmetry.space_group_name_H-M   'P 1'
#
loop_
_entity.id
_entity.type
_entity.pdbx_description
1 polymer ?
#
loop_
_entity_poly.entity_id
_entity_poly.type
_entity_poly.pdbx_seq_one_letter_code
_entity_poly.pdbx_strand_id
1 'polypeptide(L)'
;MNKEGLDRRINIFTDMYANIEVPENTVVEMDLGCGKGAFTTALAEKYPNRLIYAVDVMLGRLRKLCKRNLLYGVENIQLLRAEAWYLIGSALPDGSIDRLHLLCPDPWPKEKHKSNRLISSEFLRRLNNKLKDRGVFHFSTDDKDYYRLAVKIIEESGLFSRDDGQIADVVDIKTDFEERWNNQGLDVHHCAWIKSKRLFNH
;
A
#
# COMPACT_ATOMS: atom_id res chain seq x y z
N MET A 1 11.14 -14.01 20.93
CA MET A 1 12.23 -13.34 20.18
C MET A 1 12.39 -11.93 20.75
N ASN A 2 13.62 -11.48 21.02
CA ASN A 2 13.94 -10.13 21.49
C ASN A 2 13.85 -9.10 20.34
N LYS A 3 14.04 -7.80 20.66
CA LYS A 3 13.95 -6.71 19.66
C LYS A 3 14.94 -6.89 18.50
N GLU A 4 16.19 -7.26 18.76
CA GLU A 4 17.22 -7.46 17.75
C GLU A 4 16.86 -8.58 16.76
N GLY A 5 16.31 -9.69 17.25
CA GLY A 5 15.87 -10.78 16.40
C GLY A 5 14.69 -10.42 15.49
N LEU A 6 13.85 -9.47 15.91
CA LEU A 6 12.77 -8.93 15.07
C LEU A 6 13.35 -7.96 14.01
N ASP A 7 14.30 -7.12 14.40
CA ASP A 7 14.87 -6.09 13.50
C ASP A 7 15.64 -6.73 12.33
N ARG A 8 16.28 -7.87 12.55
CA ARG A 8 16.95 -8.63 11.47
C ARG A 8 15.99 -9.14 10.39
N ARG A 9 14.68 -9.17 10.65
CA ARG A 9 13.64 -9.57 9.70
C ARG A 9 12.96 -8.38 9.02
N ILE A 10 13.41 -7.16 9.31
CA ILE A 10 12.86 -5.93 8.75
C ILE A 10 13.94 -5.26 7.92
N ASN A 11 13.70 -5.15 6.63
CA ASN A 11 14.60 -4.40 5.75
C ASN A 11 14.42 -2.91 5.98
N ILE A 12 15.49 -2.23 6.38
CA ILE A 12 15.47 -0.79 6.67
C ILE A 12 16.14 -0.05 5.51
N PHE A 13 15.36 0.73 4.81
CA PHE A 13 15.83 1.57 3.72
C PHE A 13 16.02 2.99 4.23
N THR A 14 17.26 3.35 4.50
CA THR A 14 17.69 4.70 4.89
C THR A 14 18.61 5.33 3.86
N ASP A 15 19.10 4.54 2.91
CA ASP A 15 20.03 4.96 1.88
C ASP A 15 19.30 5.17 0.55
N MET A 16 19.51 6.31 -0.11
CA MET A 16 18.86 6.68 -1.38
C MET A 16 19.25 5.79 -2.56
N TYR A 17 20.20 4.89 -2.39
CA TYR A 17 20.71 4.00 -3.45
C TYR A 17 20.30 2.54 -3.30
N ALA A 18 19.53 2.19 -2.27
CA ALA A 18 19.07 0.81 -2.09
C ALA A 18 17.92 0.51 -3.05
N ASN A 19 18.08 -0.55 -3.85
CA ASN A 19 17.04 -1.08 -4.71
C ASN A 19 16.38 -2.30 -4.07
N ILE A 20 15.08 -2.44 -4.26
CA ILE A 20 14.34 -3.64 -3.88
C ILE A 20 14.38 -4.61 -5.05
N GLU A 21 14.91 -5.81 -4.79
CA GLU A 21 14.82 -6.91 -5.74
C GLU A 21 13.40 -7.48 -5.71
N VAL A 22 12.76 -7.51 -6.85
CA VAL A 22 11.41 -8.06 -7.02
C VAL A 22 11.53 -9.36 -7.81
N PRO A 23 11.05 -10.50 -7.27
CA PRO A 23 11.15 -11.77 -7.95
C PRO A 23 10.37 -11.77 -9.27
N GLU A 24 10.98 -12.32 -10.31
CA GLU A 24 10.30 -12.57 -11.58
C GLU A 24 9.23 -13.68 -11.40
N ASN A 25 8.19 -13.64 -12.20
CA ASN A 25 7.11 -14.64 -12.23
C ASN A 25 6.33 -14.82 -10.91
N THR A 26 6.41 -13.84 -10.02
CA THR A 26 5.63 -13.82 -8.78
C THR A 26 4.63 -12.67 -8.83
N VAL A 27 3.42 -12.91 -8.34
CA VAL A 27 2.45 -11.84 -8.10
C VAL A 27 2.88 -11.08 -6.87
N VAL A 28 3.07 -9.77 -7.01
CA VAL A 28 3.56 -8.90 -5.94
C VAL A 28 2.50 -7.89 -5.56
N GLU A 29 2.12 -7.90 -4.29
CA GLU A 29 1.24 -6.89 -3.72
C GLU A 29 1.99 -6.05 -2.68
N MET A 30 1.58 -4.81 -2.52
CA MET A 30 2.20 -3.89 -1.57
C MET A 30 1.15 -3.25 -0.68
N ASP A 31 1.31 -3.36 0.64
CA ASP A 31 0.53 -2.65 1.64
C ASP A 31 1.36 -1.44 2.14
N LEU A 32 1.07 -0.28 1.57
CA LEU A 32 1.79 0.96 1.83
C LEU A 32 1.19 1.71 3.01
N GLY A 33 1.87 1.71 4.14
CA GLY A 33 1.36 2.16 5.42
C GLY A 33 0.67 1.02 6.20
N CYS A 34 1.24 -0.18 6.18
CA CYS A 34 0.65 -1.43 6.69
C CYS A 34 0.26 -1.40 8.19
N GLY A 35 0.71 -0.43 8.95
CA GLY A 35 0.40 -0.28 10.36
C GLY A 35 0.84 -1.49 11.19
N LYS A 36 -0.09 -2.10 11.93
CA LYS A 36 0.16 -3.31 12.73
C LYS A 36 -0.07 -4.60 11.93
N GLY A 37 -0.51 -4.48 10.68
CA GLY A 37 -0.54 -5.53 9.68
C GLY A 37 -1.73 -6.50 9.76
N ALA A 38 -2.90 -6.08 10.25
CA ALA A 38 -4.09 -6.93 10.22
C ALA A 38 -4.44 -7.31 8.78
N PHE A 39 -4.59 -6.32 7.91
CA PHE A 39 -4.84 -6.51 6.48
C PHE A 39 -3.72 -7.33 5.81
N THR A 40 -2.46 -6.92 6.01
CA THR A 40 -1.29 -7.58 5.41
C THR A 40 -1.23 -9.08 5.73
N THR A 41 -1.43 -9.45 7.02
CA THR A 41 -1.40 -10.86 7.44
C THR A 41 -2.52 -11.66 6.80
N ALA A 42 -3.76 -11.16 6.86
CA ALA A 42 -4.91 -11.84 6.27
C ALA A 42 -4.79 -11.96 4.74
N LEU A 43 -4.24 -10.93 4.07
CA LEU A 43 -3.94 -10.99 2.63
C LEU A 43 -2.93 -12.09 2.30
N ALA A 44 -1.86 -12.20 3.10
CA ALA A 44 -0.81 -13.17 2.90
C ALA A 44 -1.28 -14.62 3.17
N GLU A 45 -2.11 -14.82 4.19
CA GLU A 45 -2.76 -16.11 4.47
C GLU A 45 -3.71 -16.52 3.33
N LYS A 46 -4.47 -15.57 2.79
CA LYS A 46 -5.38 -15.82 1.66
C LYS A 46 -4.64 -16.19 0.37
N TYR A 47 -3.46 -15.62 0.16
CA TYR A 47 -2.69 -15.78 -1.06
C TYR A 47 -1.24 -16.23 -0.78
N PRO A 48 -1.01 -17.46 -0.34
CA PRO A 48 0.30 -17.93 0.07
C PRO A 48 1.34 -17.94 -1.06
N ASN A 49 0.90 -17.94 -2.32
CA ASN A 49 1.78 -17.92 -3.50
C ASN A 49 2.11 -16.50 -4.00
N ARG A 50 1.64 -15.46 -3.33
CA ARG A 50 1.98 -14.06 -3.64
C ARG A 50 3.03 -13.55 -2.67
N LEU A 51 3.87 -12.64 -3.13
CA LEU A 51 4.77 -11.89 -2.27
C LEU A 51 4.08 -10.59 -1.84
N ILE A 52 4.04 -10.35 -0.52
CA ILE A 52 3.43 -9.13 0.03
C ILE A 52 4.54 -8.26 0.63
N TYR A 53 4.69 -7.05 0.10
CA TYR A 53 5.51 -6.02 0.72
C TYR A 53 4.69 -5.24 1.74
N ALA A 54 5.07 -5.32 3.01
CA ALA A 54 4.46 -4.55 4.11
C ALA A 54 5.37 -3.36 4.45
N VAL A 55 4.89 -2.17 4.17
CA VAL A 55 5.69 -0.93 4.29
C VAL A 55 5.14 -0.03 5.39
N ASP A 56 5.98 0.40 6.31
CA ASP A 56 5.65 1.45 7.29
C ASP A 56 6.92 2.19 7.72
N VAL A 57 6.80 3.47 8.05
CA VAL A 57 7.92 4.27 8.58
C VAL A 57 8.22 3.94 10.04
N MET A 58 7.22 3.42 10.77
CA MET A 58 7.29 3.16 12.20
C MET A 58 7.78 1.75 12.51
N LEU A 59 9.06 1.60 12.86
CA LEU A 59 9.68 0.32 13.24
C LEU A 59 8.89 -0.45 14.31
N GLY A 60 8.27 0.26 15.25
CA GLY A 60 7.44 -0.36 16.30
C GLY A 60 6.19 -1.07 15.75
N ARG A 61 5.61 -0.59 14.65
CA ARG A 61 4.49 -1.24 13.95
C ARG A 61 4.96 -2.48 13.22
N LEU A 62 6.03 -2.38 12.46
CA LEU A 62 6.64 -3.52 11.74
C LEU A 62 7.08 -4.64 12.69
N ARG A 63 7.62 -4.32 13.88
CA ARG A 63 7.91 -5.33 14.91
C ARG A 63 6.65 -6.09 15.38
N LYS A 64 5.51 -5.40 15.48
CA LYS A 64 4.23 -6.04 15.84
C LYS A 64 3.76 -6.95 14.72
N LEU A 65 3.83 -6.51 13.47
CA LEU A 65 3.53 -7.33 12.31
C LEU A 65 4.48 -8.55 12.22
N CYS A 66 5.79 -8.36 12.42
CA CYS A 66 6.75 -9.45 12.45
C CYS A 66 6.39 -10.53 13.49
N LYS A 67 5.99 -10.12 14.71
CA LYS A 67 5.52 -11.05 15.74
C LYS A 67 4.25 -11.79 15.31
N ARG A 68 3.31 -11.10 14.69
CA ARG A 68 2.07 -11.67 14.16
C ARG A 68 2.38 -12.73 13.11
N ASN A 69 3.21 -12.42 12.13
CA ASN A 69 3.61 -13.38 11.07
C ASN A 69 4.24 -14.65 11.64
N LEU A 70 5.11 -14.50 12.64
CA LEU A 70 5.72 -15.65 13.33
C LEU A 70 4.70 -16.50 14.08
N LEU A 71 3.68 -15.86 14.68
CA LEU A 71 2.63 -16.57 15.42
C LEU A 71 1.71 -17.38 14.48
N TYR A 72 1.40 -16.82 13.31
CA TYR A 72 0.52 -17.45 12.32
C TYR A 72 1.27 -18.29 11.27
N GLY A 73 2.61 -18.36 11.33
CA GLY A 73 3.40 -19.10 10.36
C GLY A 73 3.37 -18.52 8.95
N VAL A 74 3.17 -17.19 8.82
CA VAL A 74 3.11 -16.50 7.53
C VAL A 74 4.52 -16.15 7.07
N GLU A 75 4.93 -16.63 5.90
CA GLU A 75 6.31 -16.52 5.40
C GLU A 75 6.44 -15.64 4.13
N ASN A 76 5.33 -15.37 3.46
CA ASN A 76 5.29 -14.64 2.18
C ASN A 76 5.18 -13.11 2.34
N ILE A 77 5.56 -12.56 3.50
CA ILE A 77 5.59 -11.13 3.76
C ILE A 77 7.03 -10.65 3.92
N GLN A 78 7.40 -9.63 3.15
CA GLN A 78 8.64 -8.88 3.37
C GLN A 78 8.32 -7.55 4.05
N LEU A 79 8.97 -7.31 5.19
CA LEU A 79 8.78 -6.12 6.01
C LEU A 79 9.79 -5.05 5.60
N LEU A 80 9.29 -3.89 5.18
CA LEU A 80 10.11 -2.78 4.69
C LEU A 80 9.87 -1.53 5.54
N ARG A 81 10.91 -1.04 6.19
CA ARG A 81 10.87 0.28 6.81
C ARG A 81 11.35 1.31 5.81
N ALA A 82 10.42 2.05 5.23
CA ALA A 82 10.71 3.05 4.21
C ALA A 82 9.65 4.15 4.19
N GLU A 83 10.01 5.30 3.69
CA GLU A 83 9.08 6.36 3.33
C GLU A 83 8.44 6.09 1.96
N ALA A 84 7.14 6.37 1.85
CA ALA A 84 6.39 6.14 0.62
C ALA A 84 7.00 6.83 -0.61
N TRP A 85 7.42 8.09 -0.45
CA TRP A 85 8.02 8.87 -1.54
C TRP A 85 9.35 8.29 -2.03
N TYR A 86 10.19 7.85 -1.10
CA TYR A 86 11.44 7.19 -1.45
C TYR A 86 11.19 5.86 -2.18
N LEU A 87 10.29 5.05 -1.62
CA LEU A 87 9.99 3.73 -2.15
C LEU A 87 9.45 3.80 -3.58
N ILE A 88 8.39 4.58 -3.77
CA ILE A 88 7.72 4.75 -5.07
C ILE A 88 8.58 5.59 -6.04
N GLY A 89 9.41 6.48 -5.52
CA GLY A 89 10.27 7.36 -6.32
C GLY A 89 11.50 6.67 -6.89
N SER A 90 12.16 5.82 -6.10
CA SER A 90 13.52 5.36 -6.41
C SER A 90 13.76 3.88 -6.15
N ALA A 91 13.28 3.32 -5.03
CA ALA A 91 13.74 2.01 -4.57
C ALA A 91 13.08 0.82 -5.31
N LEU A 92 11.87 1.00 -5.82
CA LEU A 92 11.15 -0.04 -6.57
C LEU A 92 11.49 0.02 -8.06
N PRO A 93 11.69 -1.15 -8.71
CA PRO A 93 11.75 -1.22 -10.16
C PRO A 93 10.43 -0.80 -10.81
N ASP A 94 10.48 -0.26 -12.01
CA ASP A 94 9.29 0.03 -12.80
C ASP A 94 8.60 -1.27 -13.25
N GLY A 95 7.27 -1.27 -13.26
CA GLY A 95 6.49 -2.43 -13.70
C GLY A 95 6.64 -3.65 -12.77
N SER A 96 6.84 -3.47 -11.47
CA SER A 96 7.15 -4.55 -10.53
C SER A 96 5.99 -4.95 -9.63
N ILE A 97 4.97 -4.10 -9.47
CA ILE A 97 3.85 -4.29 -8.52
C ILE A 97 2.57 -4.63 -9.27
N ASP A 98 1.92 -5.74 -8.89
CA ASP A 98 0.62 -6.14 -9.44
C ASP A 98 -0.53 -5.38 -8.78
N ARG A 99 -0.49 -5.20 -7.44
CA ARG A 99 -1.50 -4.43 -6.73
C ARG A 99 -0.89 -3.68 -5.55
N LEU A 100 -1.15 -2.37 -5.48
CA LEU A 100 -0.78 -1.53 -4.36
C LEU A 100 -2.02 -1.15 -3.56
N HIS A 101 -1.95 -1.36 -2.25
CA HIS A 101 -2.95 -0.96 -1.27
C HIS A 101 -2.45 0.27 -0.51
N LEU A 102 -3.26 1.33 -0.47
CA LEU A 102 -3.08 2.52 0.35
C LEU A 102 -4.35 2.70 1.18
N LEU A 103 -4.34 2.11 2.37
CA LEU A 103 -5.54 1.96 3.19
C LEU A 103 -5.50 2.90 4.40
N CYS A 104 -6.52 3.75 4.52
CA CYS A 104 -6.67 4.73 5.59
C CYS A 104 -5.40 5.55 5.85
N PRO A 105 -4.77 6.15 4.83
CA PRO A 105 -3.63 7.05 5.03
C PRO A 105 -4.07 8.27 5.82
N ASP A 106 -3.13 8.92 6.52
CA ASP A 106 -3.40 10.13 7.30
C ASP A 106 -4.10 11.21 6.46
N PRO A 107 -5.32 11.62 6.83
CA PRO A 107 -6.13 12.53 6.01
C PRO A 107 -5.69 13.99 6.08
N TRP A 108 -4.85 14.35 7.06
CA TRP A 108 -4.33 15.70 7.29
C TRP A 108 -5.45 16.77 7.16
N PRO A 109 -6.44 16.81 8.09
CA PRO A 109 -7.65 17.60 7.91
C PRO A 109 -7.41 19.12 7.99
N LYS A 110 -6.34 19.56 8.67
CA LYS A 110 -6.01 20.99 8.79
C LYS A 110 -5.42 21.52 7.48
N GLU A 111 -5.89 22.67 7.00
CA GLU A 111 -5.43 23.32 5.74
C GLU A 111 -3.90 23.37 5.61
N LYS A 112 -3.20 23.84 6.66
CA LYS A 112 -1.73 23.95 6.67
C LYS A 112 -0.98 22.61 6.55
N HIS A 113 -1.66 21.48 6.66
CA HIS A 113 -1.09 20.14 6.58
C HIS A 113 -1.57 19.35 5.36
N LYS A 114 -2.46 19.89 4.54
CA LYS A 114 -2.97 19.21 3.34
C LYS A 114 -1.88 18.85 2.34
N SER A 115 -0.78 19.59 2.31
CA SER A 115 0.40 19.28 1.50
C SER A 115 1.10 17.97 1.90
N ASN A 116 0.83 17.45 3.10
CA ASN A 116 1.36 16.18 3.58
C ASN A 116 0.56 14.96 3.06
N ARG A 117 -0.58 15.18 2.41
CA ARG A 117 -1.38 14.11 1.80
C ARG A 117 -0.56 13.43 0.71
N LEU A 118 -0.58 12.10 0.74
CA LEU A 118 0.24 11.33 -0.18
C LEU A 118 -0.28 11.40 -1.63
N ILE A 119 -1.61 11.37 -1.81
CA ILE A 119 -2.21 11.41 -3.15
C ILE A 119 -2.05 12.81 -3.76
N SER A 120 -1.22 12.87 -4.77
CA SER A 120 -0.93 14.03 -5.59
C SER A 120 -0.63 13.59 -7.02
N SER A 121 -0.69 14.48 -8.00
CA SER A 121 -0.39 14.16 -9.40
C SER A 121 1.02 13.56 -9.57
N GLU A 122 2.00 14.06 -8.82
CA GLU A 122 3.37 13.54 -8.86
C GLU A 122 3.46 12.14 -8.26
N PHE A 123 2.81 11.88 -7.13
CA PHE A 123 2.76 10.54 -6.54
C PHE A 123 2.11 9.54 -7.50
N LEU A 124 0.98 9.92 -8.09
CA LEU A 124 0.25 9.05 -9.04
C LEU A 124 1.08 8.73 -10.28
N ARG A 125 1.84 9.68 -10.81
CA ARG A 125 2.72 9.48 -11.95
C ARG A 125 3.83 8.46 -11.62
N ARG A 126 4.45 8.58 -10.44
CA ARG A 126 5.47 7.63 -9.97
C ARG A 126 4.87 6.26 -9.68
N LEU A 127 3.73 6.21 -8.99
CA LEU A 127 3.01 4.97 -8.73
C LEU A 127 2.65 4.24 -10.03
N ASN A 128 2.15 4.96 -11.04
CA ASN A 128 1.82 4.38 -12.34
C ASN A 128 3.02 3.69 -12.99
N ASN A 129 4.23 4.25 -12.86
CA ASN A 129 5.44 3.59 -13.37
C ASN A 129 5.74 2.29 -12.61
N LYS A 130 5.52 2.23 -11.29
CA LYS A 130 5.81 1.04 -10.48
C LYS A 130 4.82 -0.10 -10.68
N LEU A 131 3.58 0.23 -11.04
CA LEU A 131 2.59 -0.79 -11.34
C LEU A 131 2.89 -1.49 -12.67
N LYS A 132 2.71 -2.81 -12.71
CA LYS A 132 2.70 -3.60 -13.94
C LYS A 132 1.59 -3.13 -14.89
N ASP A 133 1.63 -3.58 -16.12
CA ASP A 133 0.52 -3.38 -17.06
C ASP A 133 -0.75 -3.99 -16.46
N ARG A 134 -1.85 -3.20 -16.42
CA ARG A 134 -3.10 -3.54 -15.72
C ARG A 134 -2.94 -3.70 -14.20
N GLY A 135 -1.84 -3.27 -13.62
CA GLY A 135 -1.66 -3.25 -12.18
C GLY A 135 -2.73 -2.40 -11.49
N VAL A 136 -3.08 -2.76 -10.27
CA VAL A 136 -4.22 -2.20 -9.53
C VAL A 136 -3.75 -1.25 -8.44
N PHE A 137 -4.41 -0.11 -8.32
CA PHE A 137 -4.30 0.79 -7.19
C PHE A 137 -5.57 0.73 -6.36
N HIS A 138 -5.48 0.23 -5.12
CA HIS A 138 -6.55 0.16 -4.14
C HIS A 138 -6.37 1.25 -3.10
N PHE A 139 -7.39 2.08 -2.92
CA PHE A 139 -7.41 3.17 -1.94
C PHE A 139 -8.63 3.05 -1.04
N SER A 140 -8.46 3.31 0.26
CA SER A 140 -9.58 3.48 1.19
C SER A 140 -9.33 4.59 2.19
N THR A 141 -10.40 5.20 2.71
CA THR A 141 -10.35 6.18 3.79
C THR A 141 -11.73 6.33 4.45
N ASP A 142 -11.75 6.68 5.73
CA ASP A 142 -12.92 7.07 6.52
C ASP A 142 -13.26 8.57 6.36
N ASP A 143 -12.30 9.39 5.92
CA ASP A 143 -12.47 10.84 5.71
C ASP A 143 -13.13 11.11 4.35
N LYS A 144 -14.40 11.52 4.37
CA LYS A 144 -15.20 11.79 3.15
C LYS A 144 -14.61 12.89 2.27
N ASP A 145 -14.00 13.91 2.86
CA ASP A 145 -13.43 15.03 2.09
C ASP A 145 -12.13 14.60 1.42
N TYR A 146 -11.31 13.83 2.13
CA TYR A 146 -10.12 13.24 1.52
C TYR A 146 -10.48 12.23 0.44
N TYR A 147 -11.52 11.41 0.64
CA TYR A 147 -12.02 10.48 -0.37
C TYR A 147 -12.38 11.23 -1.67
N ARG A 148 -13.23 12.25 -1.58
CA ARG A 148 -13.66 13.03 -2.76
C ARG A 148 -12.48 13.68 -3.48
N LEU A 149 -11.55 14.25 -2.72
CA LEU A 149 -10.35 14.87 -3.28
C LEU A 149 -9.45 13.85 -3.96
N ALA A 150 -9.20 12.70 -3.31
CA ALA A 150 -8.35 11.64 -3.85
C ALA A 150 -8.93 11.08 -5.16
N VAL A 151 -10.23 10.74 -5.16
CA VAL A 151 -10.92 10.25 -6.37
C VAL A 151 -10.77 11.28 -7.51
N LYS A 152 -11.04 12.56 -7.24
CA LYS A 152 -10.90 13.62 -8.23
C LYS A 152 -9.49 13.69 -8.81
N ILE A 153 -8.45 13.73 -7.97
CA ILE A 153 -7.05 13.82 -8.43
C ILE A 153 -6.66 12.57 -9.25
N ILE A 154 -7.11 11.38 -8.83
CA ILE A 154 -6.79 10.14 -9.54
C ILE A 154 -7.45 10.10 -10.91
N GLU A 155 -8.73 10.43 -11.01
CA GLU A 155 -9.49 10.42 -12.26
C GLU A 155 -9.00 11.51 -13.23
N GLU A 156 -8.76 12.74 -12.74
CA GLU A 156 -8.21 13.83 -13.53
C GLU A 156 -6.79 13.59 -14.03
N SER A 157 -6.04 12.67 -13.41
CA SER A 157 -4.68 12.32 -13.86
C SER A 157 -4.65 11.63 -15.22
N GLY A 158 -5.75 10.97 -15.62
CA GLY A 158 -5.82 10.16 -16.85
C GLY A 158 -4.92 8.92 -16.84
N LEU A 159 -4.22 8.65 -15.72
CA LEU A 159 -3.26 7.53 -15.61
C LEU A 159 -3.95 6.21 -15.23
N PHE A 160 -5.18 6.28 -14.76
CA PHE A 160 -5.91 5.17 -14.18
C PHE A 160 -7.36 5.14 -14.66
N SER A 161 -7.92 3.95 -14.80
CA SER A 161 -9.34 3.72 -15.09
C SER A 161 -9.99 3.04 -13.89
N ARG A 162 -11.08 3.62 -13.38
CA ARG A 162 -11.78 3.08 -12.20
C ARG A 162 -12.38 1.71 -12.49
N ASP A 163 -12.14 0.77 -11.58
CA ASP A 163 -12.72 -0.57 -11.61
C ASP A 163 -12.69 -1.16 -10.18
N ASP A 164 -13.74 -0.91 -9.42
CA ASP A 164 -13.87 -1.38 -8.04
C ASP A 164 -14.02 -2.91 -7.95
N GLY A 165 -14.30 -3.60 -9.05
CA GLY A 165 -14.34 -5.06 -9.12
C GLY A 165 -12.97 -5.71 -8.87
N GLN A 166 -11.87 -4.97 -9.09
CA GLN A 166 -10.50 -5.47 -8.89
C GLN A 166 -10.11 -5.72 -7.42
N ILE A 167 -10.94 -5.30 -6.49
CA ILE A 167 -10.76 -5.51 -5.04
C ILE A 167 -11.85 -6.35 -4.40
N ALA A 168 -12.77 -6.91 -5.17
CA ALA A 168 -13.87 -7.74 -4.66
C ALA A 168 -13.37 -8.93 -3.83
N ASP A 169 -12.15 -9.39 -4.13
CA ASP A 169 -11.49 -10.48 -3.41
C ASP A 169 -10.87 -10.07 -2.06
N VAL A 170 -10.68 -8.77 -1.79
CA VAL A 170 -9.97 -8.28 -0.60
C VAL A 170 -10.71 -7.20 0.19
N VAL A 171 -11.82 -6.67 -0.32
CA VAL A 171 -12.56 -5.59 0.33
C VAL A 171 -13.12 -5.98 1.72
N ASP A 172 -13.32 -7.27 1.96
CA ASP A 172 -13.77 -7.79 3.26
C ASP A 172 -12.63 -7.97 4.27
N ILE A 173 -11.37 -7.90 3.81
CA ILE A 173 -10.22 -7.94 4.70
C ILE A 173 -10.02 -6.56 5.32
N LYS A 174 -10.23 -6.46 6.64
CA LYS A 174 -10.21 -5.18 7.34
C LYS A 174 -8.82 -4.83 7.89
N THR A 175 -8.50 -3.53 7.87
CA THR A 175 -7.35 -3.01 8.62
C THR A 175 -7.67 -2.88 10.11
N ASP A 176 -6.64 -2.79 10.97
CA ASP A 176 -6.84 -2.50 12.41
C ASP A 176 -7.61 -1.17 12.62
N PHE A 177 -7.49 -0.19 11.69
CA PHE A 177 -8.20 1.09 11.74
C PHE A 177 -9.65 0.93 11.33
N GLU A 178 -9.90 0.21 10.24
CA GLU A 178 -11.24 -0.03 9.71
C GLU A 178 -12.11 -0.81 10.69
N GLU A 179 -11.58 -1.88 11.31
CA GLU A 179 -12.28 -2.59 12.39
C GLU A 179 -12.69 -1.64 13.52
N ARG A 180 -11.78 -0.75 13.91
CA ARG A 180 -12.07 0.23 14.96
C ARG A 180 -13.15 1.23 14.54
N TRP A 181 -13.14 1.73 13.29
CA TRP A 181 -14.12 2.67 12.80
C TRP A 181 -15.48 2.02 12.62
N ASN A 182 -15.54 0.81 12.06
CA ASN A 182 -16.78 0.05 11.91
C ASN A 182 -17.45 -0.22 13.28
N ASN A 183 -16.66 -0.51 14.31
CA ASN A 183 -17.17 -0.65 15.69
C ASN A 183 -17.74 0.66 16.28
N GLN A 184 -17.44 1.80 15.68
CA GLN A 184 -17.99 3.11 16.04
C GLN A 184 -19.11 3.56 15.08
N GLY A 185 -19.54 2.70 14.15
CA GLY A 185 -20.57 3.01 13.15
C GLY A 185 -20.09 3.94 12.03
N LEU A 186 -18.78 4.03 11.81
CA LEU A 186 -18.19 4.79 10.71
C LEU A 186 -17.83 3.85 9.56
N ASP A 187 -18.27 4.20 8.37
CA ASP A 187 -17.95 3.46 7.15
C ASP A 187 -16.61 3.91 6.58
N VAL A 188 -15.83 2.95 6.10
CA VAL A 188 -14.63 3.20 5.30
C VAL A 188 -14.96 2.98 3.83
N HIS A 189 -14.68 3.99 3.01
CA HIS A 189 -14.93 3.93 1.58
C HIS A 189 -13.74 3.33 0.85
N HIS A 190 -13.99 2.28 0.07
CA HIS A 190 -12.99 1.61 -0.78
C HIS A 190 -13.24 1.94 -2.25
N CYS A 191 -12.17 2.07 -2.99
CA CYS A 191 -12.20 2.18 -4.44
C CYS A 191 -10.90 1.65 -5.07
N ALA A 192 -10.99 1.24 -6.32
CA ALA A 192 -9.85 0.73 -7.05
C ALA A 192 -9.80 1.27 -8.49
N TRP A 193 -8.58 1.28 -9.01
CA TRP A 193 -8.29 1.66 -10.38
C TRP A 193 -7.27 0.72 -10.99
N ILE A 194 -7.42 0.49 -12.28
CA ILE A 194 -6.43 -0.22 -13.10
C ILE A 194 -5.53 0.83 -13.76
N LYS A 195 -4.24 0.57 -13.81
CA LYS A 195 -3.31 1.34 -14.63
C LYS A 195 -3.81 1.38 -16.07
N SER A 196 -4.08 2.59 -16.59
CA SER A 196 -4.48 2.78 -17.97
C SER A 196 -3.32 2.44 -18.92
N LYS A 197 -3.62 1.82 -20.05
CA LYS A 197 -2.61 1.69 -21.13
C LYS A 197 -2.17 3.09 -21.53
N ARG A 198 -0.86 3.35 -21.58
CA ARG A 198 -0.35 4.56 -22.20
C ARG A 198 -0.83 4.57 -23.67
N LEU A 199 -1.77 5.45 -23.97
CA LEU A 199 -1.99 5.84 -25.36
C LEU A 199 -0.76 6.67 -25.74
N PHE A 200 0.20 6.06 -26.45
CA PHE A 200 1.23 6.83 -27.11
C PHE A 200 0.52 7.64 -28.21
N ASN A 201 0.18 8.88 -27.91
CA ASN A 201 -0.14 9.84 -28.96
C ASN A 201 1.19 10.14 -29.67
N HIS A 202 1.32 9.57 -30.86
CA HIS A 202 2.36 9.91 -31.83
C HIS A 202 2.15 11.32 -32.36
#